data_06c4b14010defb05aba9bd954f84edc8
#
_entry.id   06c4b14010defb05aba9bd954f84edc8
#
_cell.length_a   1.000
_cell.length_b   1.000
_cell.length_c   1.000
_cell.angle_alpha   90.00
_cell.angle_beta   90.00
_cell.angle_gamma   90.00
#
_symmetry.space_group_name_H-M   'P 1'
#
loop_
_entity.id
_entity.type
_entity.pdbx_description
1 polymer ?
#
loop_
_entity_poly.entity_id
_entity_poly.type
_entity_poly.pdbx_seq_one_letter_code
_entity_poly.pdbx_strand_id
1 'polypeptide(L)'
;NRIMADSLLDKAPQVDGAKAVVYLAAEDEDPQALSLALTSRPGVIAVLGLANKSPKLFVSRSHDVNLDCRPVLKEIMKLVGGGGGGKPDFAQGGGGDPEKLPAAMDRALDIIRAAMAKK
;
A
#
# COMPACT_ATOMS: atom_id res chain seq x y z
N ASN A 1 3.16 -16.69 -0.95
CA ASN A 1 2.42 -16.32 -0.41
C ASN A 1 0.97 -16.16 -0.74
N ARG A 2 0.42 -17.14 -1.50
CA ARG A 2 -0.97 -17.22 -1.87
C ARG A 2 -1.88 -17.29 -0.65
N ILE A 3 -1.50 -18.08 0.38
CA ILE A 3 -2.28 -18.23 1.60
C ILE A 3 -2.37 -16.91 2.37
N MET A 4 -1.25 -16.21 2.46
CA MET A 4 -1.21 -14.92 3.15
C MET A 4 -2.03 -13.87 2.40
N ALA A 5 -1.90 -13.83 1.07
CA ALA A 5 -2.67 -12.91 0.25
C ALA A 5 -4.18 -13.16 0.44
N ASP A 6 -4.61 -14.41 0.42
CA ASP A 6 -6.03 -14.75 0.61
C ASP A 6 -6.53 -14.31 1.99
N SER A 7 -5.73 -14.52 3.03
CA SER A 7 -6.09 -14.11 4.38
C SER A 7 -6.25 -12.60 4.50
N LEU A 8 -5.33 -11.84 3.91
CA LEU A 8 -5.40 -10.38 3.93
C LEU A 8 -6.61 -9.86 3.17
N LEU A 9 -6.93 -10.49 2.03
CA LEU A 9 -8.07 -10.08 1.23
C LEU A 9 -9.41 -10.36 1.94
N ASP A 10 -9.49 -11.45 2.68
CA ASP A 10 -10.70 -11.79 3.43
C ASP A 10 -11.04 -10.73 4.47
N LYS A 11 -10.03 -10.07 5.02
CA LYS A 11 -10.21 -9.07 6.07
C LYS A 11 -10.24 -7.65 5.55
N ALA A 12 -9.95 -7.44 4.27
CA ALA A 12 -9.78 -6.10 3.72
C ALA A 12 -11.10 -5.36 3.59
N PRO A 13 -11.15 -4.08 3.97
CA PRO A 13 -12.32 -3.26 3.71
C PRO A 13 -12.44 -2.96 2.23
N GLN A 14 -13.64 -2.57 1.81
CA GLN A 14 -13.88 -2.19 0.43
C GLN A 14 -13.91 -0.68 0.27
N VAL A 15 -13.36 -0.22 -0.85
CA VAL A 15 -13.40 1.18 -1.26
C VAL A 15 -13.81 1.20 -2.73
N ASP A 16 -15.00 1.72 -3.02
CA ASP A 16 -15.53 1.80 -4.38
C ASP A 16 -15.48 0.46 -5.12
N GLY A 17 -15.83 -0.62 -4.41
CA GLY A 17 -15.88 -1.95 -4.99
C GLY A 17 -14.53 -2.68 -5.03
N ALA A 18 -13.43 -2.00 -4.72
CA ALA A 18 -12.12 -2.65 -4.61
C ALA A 18 -11.83 -3.00 -3.17
N LYS A 19 -11.06 -4.06 -2.97
CA LYS A 19 -10.57 -4.41 -1.63
C LYS A 19 -9.28 -3.65 -1.38
N ALA A 20 -9.21 -2.93 -0.26
CA ALA A 20 -8.04 -2.16 0.10
C ALA A 20 -7.29 -2.86 1.23
N VAL A 21 -6.12 -3.40 0.92
CA VAL A 21 -5.27 -4.09 1.88
C VAL A 21 -4.24 -3.11 2.39
N VAL A 22 -4.19 -2.90 3.70
CA VAL A 22 -3.17 -2.08 4.36
C VAL A 22 -2.47 -2.98 5.37
N TYR A 23 -1.19 -3.23 5.16
CA TYR A 23 -0.46 -4.22 5.95
C TYR A 23 0.96 -3.78 6.24
N LEU A 24 1.33 -3.80 7.52
CA LEU A 24 2.69 -3.54 7.94
C LEU A 24 3.40 -4.88 8.06
N ALA A 25 4.33 -5.14 7.15
CA ALA A 25 5.00 -6.42 7.05
C ALA A 25 6.03 -6.61 8.18
N ALA A 26 6.23 -7.86 8.57
CA ALA A 26 7.30 -8.23 9.49
C ALA A 26 8.64 -8.25 8.74
N GLU A 27 9.75 -8.20 9.50
CA GLU A 27 11.09 -8.09 8.91
C GLU A 27 11.45 -9.24 7.97
N ASP A 28 10.92 -10.44 8.25
CA ASP A 28 11.20 -11.63 7.45
C ASP A 28 10.24 -11.80 6.27
N GLU A 29 9.32 -10.87 6.07
CA GLU A 29 8.37 -10.91 4.97
C GLU A 29 8.88 -10.05 3.81
N ASP A 30 8.41 -10.38 2.59
CA ASP A 30 8.76 -9.65 1.39
C ASP A 30 7.53 -8.85 0.92
N PRO A 31 7.46 -7.55 1.27
CA PRO A 31 6.27 -6.76 0.91
C PRO A 31 6.13 -6.55 -0.59
N GLN A 32 7.23 -6.51 -1.34
CA GLN A 32 7.13 -6.36 -2.78
C GLN A 32 6.49 -7.59 -3.43
N ALA A 33 6.94 -8.78 -3.05
CA ALA A 33 6.37 -10.03 -3.56
C ALA A 33 4.90 -10.16 -3.15
N LEU A 34 4.57 -9.76 -1.91
CA LEU A 34 3.20 -9.81 -1.44
C LEU A 34 2.31 -8.82 -2.20
N SER A 35 2.83 -7.63 -2.52
CA SER A 35 2.12 -6.65 -3.34
C SER A 35 1.74 -7.24 -4.70
N LEU A 36 2.68 -7.92 -5.34
CA LEU A 36 2.43 -8.54 -6.64
C LEU A 36 1.41 -9.66 -6.54
N ALA A 37 1.50 -10.47 -5.49
CA ALA A 37 0.54 -11.56 -5.27
C ALA A 37 -0.88 -11.02 -5.04
N LEU A 38 -1.02 -9.95 -4.29
CA LEU A 38 -2.30 -9.32 -4.02
C LEU A 38 -2.92 -8.71 -5.27
N THR A 39 -2.13 -7.94 -6.00
CA THR A 39 -2.64 -7.20 -7.16
C THR A 39 -2.72 -8.03 -8.43
N SER A 40 -2.26 -9.28 -8.41
CA SER A 40 -2.54 -10.22 -9.49
C SER A 40 -4.00 -10.63 -9.52
N ARG A 41 -4.71 -10.44 -8.42
CA ARG A 41 -6.16 -10.67 -8.35
C ARG A 41 -6.90 -9.39 -8.73
N PRO A 42 -8.09 -9.50 -9.34
CA PRO A 42 -8.83 -8.29 -9.73
C PRO A 42 -9.37 -7.53 -8.51
N GLY A 43 -9.55 -6.22 -8.68
CA GLY A 43 -10.23 -5.39 -7.69
C GLY A 43 -9.47 -5.20 -6.39
N VAL A 44 -8.13 -5.07 -6.44
CA VAL A 44 -7.31 -4.95 -5.23
C VAL A 44 -6.47 -3.69 -5.26
N ILE A 45 -6.44 -3.00 -4.13
CA ILE A 45 -5.48 -1.92 -3.84
C ILE A 45 -4.67 -2.39 -2.65
N ALA A 46 -3.34 -2.28 -2.73
CA ALA A 46 -2.46 -2.76 -1.65
C ALA A 46 -1.49 -1.68 -1.21
N VAL A 47 -1.44 -1.44 0.09
CA VAL A 47 -0.47 -0.56 0.73
C VAL A 47 0.29 -1.40 1.73
N LEU A 48 1.55 -1.67 1.44
CA LEU A 48 2.38 -2.54 2.27
C LEU A 48 3.62 -1.78 2.73
N GLY A 49 3.85 -1.80 4.03
CA GLY A 49 4.99 -1.14 4.63
C GLY A 49 5.92 -2.13 5.30
N LEU A 50 7.19 -1.75 5.41
CA LEU A 50 8.19 -2.50 6.14
C LEU A 50 8.97 -1.52 7.00
N ALA A 51 8.85 -1.67 8.33
CA ALA A 51 9.56 -0.81 9.27
C ALA A 51 10.88 -1.46 9.64
N ASN A 52 11.96 -0.97 9.06
CA ASN A 52 13.31 -1.32 9.46
C ASN A 52 14.12 -0.02 9.53
N LYS A 53 15.44 -0.11 9.58
CA LYS A 53 16.28 1.12 9.67
C LYS A 53 15.95 2.13 8.57
N SER A 54 15.62 1.64 7.38
CA SER A 54 15.16 2.47 6.29
C SER A 54 13.76 1.99 5.92
N PRO A 55 12.72 2.68 6.38
CA PRO A 55 11.36 2.23 6.09
C PRO A 55 11.10 2.16 4.60
N LYS A 56 10.28 1.20 4.21
CA LYS A 56 9.87 1.01 2.81
C LYS A 56 8.37 0.97 2.73
N LEU A 57 7.85 1.46 1.62
CA LEU A 57 6.41 1.47 1.37
C LEU A 57 6.14 1.14 -0.08
N PHE A 58 5.15 0.30 -0.31
CA PHE A 58 4.70 -0.10 -1.64
C PHE A 58 3.22 0.17 -1.75
N VAL A 59 2.82 0.89 -2.79
CA VAL A 59 1.42 1.13 -3.12
C VAL A 59 1.18 0.59 -4.51
N SER A 60 0.24 -0.35 -4.62
CA SER A 60 -0.03 -1.01 -5.90
C SER A 60 -1.53 -1.23 -6.07
N ARG A 61 -1.93 -1.54 -7.30
CA ARG A 61 -3.32 -1.83 -7.60
C ARG A 61 -3.43 -2.82 -8.75
N SER A 62 -4.54 -3.55 -8.78
CA SER A 62 -4.85 -4.41 -9.92
C SER A 62 -5.08 -3.56 -11.17
N HIS A 63 -4.85 -4.15 -12.35
CA HIS A 63 -4.98 -3.40 -13.60
C HIS A 63 -6.39 -2.87 -13.85
N ASP A 64 -7.41 -3.49 -13.28
CA ASP A 64 -8.80 -3.09 -13.44
C ASP A 64 -9.26 -1.99 -12.47
N VAL A 65 -8.40 -1.57 -11.53
CA VAL A 65 -8.72 -0.52 -10.57
C VAL A 65 -8.21 0.81 -11.09
N ASN A 66 -9.10 1.80 -11.17
CA ASN A 66 -8.75 3.12 -11.68
C ASN A 66 -8.21 4.00 -10.54
N LEU A 67 -6.93 3.86 -10.23
CA LEU A 67 -6.24 4.62 -9.20
C LEU A 67 -4.80 4.88 -9.64
N ASP A 68 -4.33 6.11 -9.46
CA ASP A 68 -2.90 6.42 -9.62
C ASP A 68 -2.24 6.27 -8.26
N CYS A 69 -1.34 5.29 -8.15
CA CYS A 69 -0.69 4.99 -6.88
C CYS A 69 0.36 6.02 -6.47
N ARG A 70 0.83 6.85 -7.40
CA ARG A 70 1.92 7.81 -7.13
C ARG A 70 1.55 8.85 -6.06
N PRO A 71 0.43 9.58 -6.19
CA PRO A 71 0.08 10.55 -5.16
C PRO A 71 -0.28 9.90 -3.82
N VAL A 72 -0.84 8.69 -3.83
CA VAL A 72 -1.12 7.96 -2.59
C VAL A 72 0.18 7.66 -1.86
N LEU A 73 1.17 7.13 -2.58
CA LEU A 73 2.48 6.86 -2.00
C LEU A 73 3.10 8.11 -1.40
N LYS A 74 3.11 9.21 -2.17
CA LYS A 74 3.74 10.44 -1.73
C LYS A 74 3.08 11.01 -0.48
N GLU A 75 1.77 10.93 -0.41
CA GLU A 75 1.03 11.45 0.73
C GLU A 75 1.33 10.65 2.01
N ILE A 76 1.40 9.33 1.90
CA ILE A 76 1.76 8.49 3.05
C ILE A 76 3.22 8.72 3.44
N MET A 77 4.13 8.77 2.46
CA MET A 77 5.55 8.95 2.74
C MET A 77 5.87 10.30 3.35
N LYS A 78 5.07 11.32 3.08
CA LYS A 78 5.19 12.61 3.73
C LYS A 78 5.06 12.49 5.24
N LEU A 79 4.17 11.62 5.70
CA LEU A 79 3.95 11.39 7.14
C LEU A 79 5.13 10.68 7.79
N VAL A 80 5.90 9.93 7.02
CA VAL A 80 7.09 9.21 7.49
C VAL A 80 8.34 10.09 7.42
N GLY A 81 8.33 11.07 6.53
CA GLY A 81 9.48 11.94 6.31
C GLY A 81 10.39 11.44 5.19
N GLY A 82 9.89 10.56 4.35
CA GLY A 82 10.63 10.04 3.21
C GLY A 82 10.01 10.46 1.89
N GLY A 83 10.31 9.74 0.83
CA GLY A 83 9.80 10.03 -0.49
C GLY A 83 9.85 8.83 -1.39
N GLY A 84 9.47 9.02 -2.64
CA GLY A 84 9.47 7.95 -3.63
C GLY A 84 8.66 8.31 -4.84
N GLY A 85 8.39 7.33 -5.68
CA GLY A 85 7.63 7.50 -6.91
C GLY A 85 7.44 6.15 -7.58
N GLY A 86 7.12 6.18 -8.85
CA GLY A 86 6.92 4.95 -9.60
C GLY A 86 5.96 5.14 -10.76
N LYS A 87 5.16 4.13 -10.99
CA LYS A 87 4.18 4.09 -12.06
C LYS A 87 2.77 4.22 -11.46
N PRO A 88 1.75 4.53 -12.30
CA PRO A 88 0.38 4.63 -11.79
C PRO A 88 -0.11 3.36 -11.09
N ASP A 89 0.36 2.18 -11.50
CA ASP A 89 -0.10 0.91 -10.94
C ASP A 89 0.83 0.35 -9.85
N PHE A 90 2.04 0.89 -9.70
CA PHE A 90 2.99 0.41 -8.69
C PHE A 90 3.98 1.51 -8.34
N ALA A 91 3.85 2.06 -7.15
CA ALA A 91 4.74 3.09 -6.65
C ALA A 91 5.42 2.59 -5.38
N GLN A 92 6.66 3.01 -5.18
CA GLN A 92 7.41 2.61 -4.01
C GLN A 92 8.22 3.78 -3.47
N GLY A 93 8.43 3.75 -2.16
CA GLY A 93 9.18 4.80 -1.50
C GLY A 93 9.93 4.26 -0.31
N GLY A 94 10.74 5.12 0.28
CA GLY A 94 11.52 4.76 1.44
C GLY A 94 12.13 5.97 2.11
N GLY A 95 12.83 5.71 3.21
CA GLY A 95 13.45 6.75 4.00
C GLY A 95 12.52 7.31 5.07
N GLY A 96 13.05 8.25 5.83
CA GLY A 96 12.31 8.84 6.93
C GLY A 96 12.50 8.10 8.24
N ASP A 97 11.57 8.33 9.15
CA ASP A 97 11.64 7.79 10.50
C ASP A 97 10.79 6.51 10.59
N PRO A 98 11.43 5.34 10.83
CA PRO A 98 10.66 4.09 10.91
C PRO A 98 9.62 4.08 12.03
N GLU A 99 9.81 4.88 13.08
CA GLU A 99 8.85 4.96 14.18
C GLU A 99 7.55 5.64 13.77
N LYS A 100 7.58 6.43 12.68
CA LYS A 100 6.39 7.10 12.17
C LYS A 100 5.59 6.24 11.19
N LEU A 101 6.15 5.12 10.75
CA LEU A 101 5.48 4.30 9.75
C LEU A 101 4.16 3.69 10.23
N PRO A 102 4.05 3.14 11.46
CA PRO A 102 2.76 2.60 11.87
C PRO A 102 1.63 3.63 11.86
N ALA A 103 1.87 4.84 12.33
CA ALA A 103 0.86 5.90 12.31
C ALA A 103 0.49 6.32 10.88
N ALA A 104 1.49 6.34 9.99
CA ALA A 104 1.25 6.64 8.58
C ALA A 104 0.39 5.54 7.93
N MET A 105 0.63 4.28 8.27
CA MET A 105 -0.18 3.18 7.76
C MET A 105 -1.63 3.28 8.25
N ASP A 106 -1.85 3.80 9.47
CA ASP A 106 -3.20 4.01 9.98
C ASP A 106 -3.98 5.04 9.16
N ARG A 107 -3.29 5.93 8.46
CA ARG A 107 -3.92 6.95 7.61
C ARG A 107 -4.12 6.49 6.17
N ALA A 108 -3.51 5.36 5.81
CA ALA A 108 -3.50 4.91 4.41
C ALA A 108 -4.90 4.70 3.84
N LEU A 109 -5.81 4.10 4.60
CA LEU A 109 -7.16 3.83 4.12
C LEU A 109 -7.92 5.13 3.82
N ASP A 110 -7.79 6.14 4.67
CA ASP A 110 -8.42 7.44 4.45
C ASP A 110 -7.84 8.11 3.20
N ILE A 111 -6.53 7.98 3.00
CA ILE A 111 -5.86 8.54 1.81
C ILE A 111 -6.36 7.85 0.54
N ILE A 112 -6.51 6.53 0.58
CA ILE A 112 -7.06 5.77 -0.55
C ILE A 112 -8.50 6.21 -0.82
N ARG A 113 -9.34 6.34 0.20
CA ARG A 113 -10.73 6.75 0.03
C ARG A 113 -10.84 8.12 -0.61
N ALA A 114 -9.99 9.06 -0.17
CA ALA A 114 -9.97 10.40 -0.74
C ALA A 114 -9.52 10.38 -2.20
N ALA A 115 -8.50 9.59 -2.52
CA ALA A 115 -8.01 9.47 -3.88
C ALA A 115 -9.05 8.86 -4.82
N MET A 116 -9.78 7.84 -4.36
CA MET A 116 -10.84 7.20 -5.15
C MET A 116 -12.03 8.13 -5.35
N ALA A 117 -12.32 8.99 -4.37
CA ALA A 117 -13.44 9.92 -4.45
C ALA A 117 -13.23 11.04 -5.47
N LYS A 118 -11.98 11.32 -5.83
CA LYS A 118 -11.65 12.38 -6.79
C LYS A 118 -11.82 11.99 -8.26
N LYS A 119 -12.22 10.81 -8.53
CA LYS A 119 -12.36 10.32 -9.90
C LYS A 119 -13.70 10.61 -10.52
#